data_89d0ca53b2661a58a7bb74e15b7deff3
#
_entry.id   89d0ca53b2661a58a7bb74e15b7deff3
#
_cell.length_a   1.000
_cell.length_b   1.000
_cell.length_c   1.000
_cell.angle_alpha   90.00
_cell.angle_beta   90.00
_cell.angle_gamma   90.00
#
_symmetry.space_group_name_H-M   'P 1'
#
loop_
_entity.id
_entity.type
_entity.pdbx_description
1 polymer ?
#
loop_
_entity_poly.entity_id
_entity_poly.type
_entity_poly.pdbx_seq_one_letter_code
_entity_poly.pdbx_strand_id
1 'polypeptide(L)'
;MNFKRISFAEQCGQNSAQRQAEVQRVLSLAQASGLEWTRLVWCDVHGSLRGKTWVTSELASAFADGMGMVSTLMLKDTSDRTVYKVFEADVKNELPGFEGASNVMLLPDPATFKILPWAEKTGWLLCQPWF
;
A
#
# COMPACT_ATOMS: atom_id res chain seq x y z
N MET A 1 -23.25 6.94 -21.95
CA MET A 1 -21.99 6.18 -22.08
C MET A 1 -21.60 5.67 -20.69
N ASN A 2 -21.66 4.37 -20.46
CA ASN A 2 -21.10 3.78 -19.22
C ASN A 2 -19.57 3.72 -19.38
N PHE A 3 -18.86 4.68 -18.82
CA PHE A 3 -17.42 4.57 -18.68
C PHE A 3 -17.16 3.49 -17.62
N LYS A 4 -16.67 2.33 -18.06
CA LYS A 4 -16.19 1.30 -17.13
C LYS A 4 -15.02 1.92 -16.36
N ARG A 5 -15.17 2.07 -15.03
CA ARG A 5 -14.10 2.55 -14.17
C ARG A 5 -12.95 1.54 -14.24
N ILE A 6 -11.77 1.98 -14.65
CA ILE A 6 -10.53 1.19 -14.63
C ILE A 6 -9.94 1.35 -13.23
N SER A 7 -9.65 0.24 -12.54
CA SER A 7 -9.01 0.25 -11.22
C SER A 7 -7.55 0.70 -11.32
N PHE A 8 -6.98 1.16 -10.21
CA PHE A 8 -5.57 1.53 -10.17
C PHE A 8 -4.66 0.33 -10.45
N ALA A 9 -4.99 -0.86 -9.95
CA ALA A 9 -4.26 -2.09 -10.27
C ALA A 9 -4.25 -2.38 -11.78
N GLU A 10 -5.36 -2.15 -12.46
CA GLU A 10 -5.46 -2.27 -13.93
C GLU A 10 -4.58 -1.24 -14.66
N GLN A 11 -4.57 0.01 -14.19
CA GLN A 11 -3.72 1.07 -14.74
C GLN A 11 -2.22 0.75 -14.59
N CYS A 12 -1.85 0.06 -13.50
CA CYS A 12 -0.48 -0.39 -13.25
C CYS A 12 -0.12 -1.72 -13.95
N GLY A 13 -1.02 -2.28 -14.78
CA GLY A 13 -0.82 -3.57 -15.41
C GLY A 13 -0.86 -4.77 -14.45
N GLN A 14 -1.40 -4.56 -13.24
CA GLN A 14 -1.52 -5.56 -12.18
C GLN A 14 -2.90 -6.22 -12.19
N ASN A 15 -3.36 -6.65 -13.37
CA ASN A 15 -4.68 -7.25 -13.56
C ASN A 15 -4.64 -8.65 -14.19
N SER A 16 -3.49 -9.35 -14.10
CA SER A 16 -3.36 -10.70 -14.61
C SER A 16 -4.38 -11.67 -13.97
N ALA A 17 -4.80 -12.69 -14.71
CA ALA A 17 -5.71 -13.73 -14.20
C ALA A 17 -5.14 -14.39 -12.94
N GLN A 18 -3.82 -14.62 -12.89
CA GLN A 18 -3.14 -15.17 -11.72
C GLN A 18 -3.30 -14.26 -10.50
N ARG A 19 -3.03 -12.95 -10.64
CA ARG A 19 -3.20 -12.01 -9.52
C ARG A 19 -4.65 -11.94 -9.06
N GLN A 20 -5.61 -11.93 -9.99
CA GLN A 20 -7.03 -11.93 -9.64
C GLN A 20 -7.43 -13.18 -8.85
N ALA A 21 -6.93 -14.35 -9.23
CA ALA A 21 -7.16 -15.60 -8.51
C ALA A 21 -6.56 -15.54 -7.08
N GLU A 22 -5.35 -15.00 -6.94
CA GLU A 22 -4.71 -14.81 -5.63
C GLU A 22 -5.48 -13.82 -4.74
N VAL A 23 -5.98 -12.72 -5.29
CA VAL A 23 -6.84 -11.77 -4.58
C VAL A 23 -8.10 -12.48 -4.05
N GLN A 24 -8.79 -13.25 -4.90
CA GLN A 24 -9.98 -14.00 -4.47
C GLN A 24 -9.66 -15.01 -3.37
N ARG A 25 -8.53 -15.71 -3.49
CA ARG A 25 -8.05 -16.63 -2.45
C ARG A 25 -7.85 -15.91 -1.11
N VAL A 26 -7.20 -14.75 -1.12
CA VAL A 26 -6.94 -13.95 0.08
C VAL A 26 -8.24 -13.46 0.72
N LEU A 27 -9.15 -12.91 -0.09
CA LEU A 27 -10.45 -12.42 0.40
C LEU A 27 -11.26 -13.55 1.05
N SER A 28 -11.32 -14.71 0.41
CA SER A 28 -12.02 -15.88 0.94
C SER A 28 -11.39 -16.40 2.24
N LEU A 29 -10.06 -16.45 2.30
CA LEU A 29 -9.33 -16.90 3.49
C LEU A 29 -9.50 -15.91 4.65
N ALA A 30 -9.43 -14.62 4.38
CA ALA A 30 -9.62 -13.58 5.39
C ALA A 30 -11.03 -13.65 6.00
N GLN A 31 -12.05 -13.85 5.18
CA GLN A 31 -13.43 -14.02 5.63
C GLN A 31 -13.60 -15.31 6.44
N ALA A 32 -13.13 -16.45 5.93
CA ALA A 32 -13.25 -17.75 6.59
C ALA A 32 -12.51 -17.79 7.94
N SER A 33 -11.42 -17.04 8.07
CA SER A 33 -10.64 -16.91 9.31
C SER A 33 -11.18 -15.84 10.27
N GLY A 34 -12.24 -15.14 9.91
CA GLY A 34 -12.85 -14.10 10.74
C GLY A 34 -11.91 -12.92 11.01
N LEU A 35 -11.07 -12.55 10.04
CA LEU A 35 -10.14 -11.43 10.22
C LEU A 35 -10.91 -10.11 10.24
N GLU A 36 -10.61 -9.27 11.22
CA GLU A 36 -11.18 -7.92 11.35
C GLU A 36 -10.24 -6.85 10.78
N TRP A 37 -8.93 -7.08 10.90
CA TRP A 37 -7.89 -6.12 10.54
C TRP A 37 -6.90 -6.74 9.56
N THR A 38 -6.36 -5.90 8.67
CA THR A 38 -5.24 -6.27 7.80
C THR A 38 -4.22 -5.15 7.81
N ARG A 39 -2.98 -5.49 8.17
CA ARG A 39 -1.85 -4.56 8.12
C ARG A 39 -1.30 -4.52 6.70
N LEU A 40 -1.39 -3.37 6.07
CA LEU A 40 -0.79 -3.07 4.78
C LEU A 40 0.56 -2.41 5.03
N VAL A 41 1.63 -3.09 4.65
CA VAL A 41 3.00 -2.79 5.08
C VAL A 41 3.90 -2.53 3.88
N TRP A 42 4.84 -1.61 4.00
CA TRP A 42 5.89 -1.33 3.02
C TRP A 42 7.22 -1.05 3.72
N CYS A 43 8.33 -1.17 2.98
CA CYS A 43 9.64 -0.79 3.48
C CYS A 43 9.97 0.65 3.09
N ASP A 44 10.55 1.41 4.00
CA ASP A 44 11.20 2.68 3.67
C ASP A 44 12.61 2.46 3.10
N VAL A 45 13.33 3.55 2.81
CA VAL A 45 14.68 3.49 2.22
C VAL A 45 15.73 2.83 3.11
N HIS A 46 15.46 2.68 4.41
CA HIS A 46 16.33 2.01 5.37
C HIS A 46 15.94 0.55 5.60
N GLY A 47 14.91 0.04 4.91
CA GLY A 47 14.37 -1.29 5.14
C GLY A 47 13.49 -1.41 6.37
N SER A 48 13.15 -0.29 7.02
CA SER A 48 12.22 -0.28 8.15
C SER A 48 10.79 -0.47 7.65
N LEU A 49 10.07 -1.40 8.27
CA LEU A 49 8.67 -1.64 7.95
C LEU A 49 7.79 -0.52 8.49
N ARG A 50 7.00 0.06 7.60
CA ARG A 50 5.94 1.02 7.89
C ARG A 50 4.63 0.45 7.46
N GLY A 51 3.52 0.88 8.04
CA GLY A 51 2.23 0.32 7.66
C GLY A 51 1.06 1.13 8.15
N LYS A 52 -0.09 0.77 7.61
CA LYS A 52 -1.42 1.20 8.07
C LYS A 52 -2.26 -0.04 8.32
N THR A 53 -3.14 0.04 9.31
CA THR A 53 -4.14 -0.99 9.54
C THR A 53 -5.39 -0.66 8.74
N TRP A 54 -5.85 -1.62 7.98
CA TRP A 54 -7.03 -1.55 7.12
C TRP A 54 -8.14 -2.43 7.70
N VAL A 55 -9.38 -2.00 7.57
CA VAL A 55 -10.53 -2.86 7.92
C VAL A 55 -10.63 -3.96 6.89
N THR A 56 -10.67 -5.21 7.30
CA THR A 56 -10.64 -6.35 6.37
C THR A 56 -11.83 -6.37 5.40
N SER A 57 -12.99 -5.83 5.80
CA SER A 57 -14.14 -5.68 4.90
C SER A 57 -13.87 -4.81 3.66
N GLU A 58 -12.89 -3.91 3.74
CA GLU A 58 -12.49 -3.01 2.65
C GLU A 58 -11.25 -3.50 1.88
N LEU A 59 -10.79 -4.71 2.16
CA LEU A 59 -9.56 -5.24 1.56
C LEU A 59 -9.67 -5.40 0.03
N ALA A 60 -10.84 -5.71 -0.49
CA ALA A 60 -11.09 -5.76 -1.94
C ALA A 60 -10.82 -4.42 -2.63
N SER A 61 -11.22 -3.31 -2.00
CA SER A 61 -10.95 -1.96 -2.48
C SER A 61 -9.45 -1.65 -2.46
N ALA A 62 -8.72 -2.07 -1.41
CA ALA A 62 -7.28 -1.90 -1.35
C ALA A 62 -6.54 -2.66 -2.47
N PHE A 63 -6.98 -3.87 -2.82
CA PHE A 63 -6.42 -4.64 -3.94
C PHE A 63 -6.69 -4.02 -5.30
N ALA A 64 -7.85 -3.37 -5.46
CA ALA A 64 -8.23 -2.75 -6.72
C ALA A 64 -7.62 -1.36 -6.92
N ASP A 65 -7.71 -0.51 -5.91
CA ASP A 65 -7.40 0.91 -6.01
C ASP A 65 -6.17 1.35 -5.20
N GLY A 66 -5.58 0.42 -4.45
CA GLY A 66 -4.43 0.72 -3.60
C GLY A 66 -4.78 1.57 -2.39
N MET A 67 -3.75 2.03 -1.71
CA MET A 67 -3.84 2.90 -0.54
C MET A 67 -2.88 4.08 -0.68
N GLY A 68 -3.39 5.30 -0.57
CA GLY A 68 -2.55 6.50 -0.62
C GLY A 68 -1.71 6.68 0.64
N MET A 69 -0.45 7.10 0.45
CA MET A 69 0.39 7.64 1.51
C MET A 69 1.15 8.87 1.01
N VAL A 70 1.61 9.72 1.92
CA VAL A 70 2.47 10.85 1.56
C VAL A 70 3.89 10.35 1.25
N SER A 71 4.47 10.83 0.15
CA SER A 71 5.80 10.43 -0.32
C SER A 71 6.93 10.71 0.69
N THR A 72 6.75 11.72 1.56
CA THR A 72 7.74 12.07 2.59
C THR A 72 8.05 10.95 3.57
N LEU A 73 7.14 9.97 3.73
CA LEU A 73 7.40 8.78 4.56
C LEU A 73 8.52 7.90 4.01
N MET A 74 8.83 8.02 2.70
CA MET A 74 9.97 7.31 2.07
C MET A 74 11.30 8.04 2.32
N LEU A 75 11.26 9.31 2.75
CA LEU A 75 12.43 10.19 2.89
C LEU A 75 12.79 10.45 4.36
N LYS A 76 12.38 9.57 5.25
CA LYS A 76 12.73 9.65 6.67
C LYS A 76 14.14 9.15 6.91
N ASP A 77 14.86 9.82 7.82
CA ASP A 77 16.12 9.30 8.37
C ASP A 77 15.86 8.22 9.45
N THR A 78 16.92 7.68 10.01
CA THR A 78 16.83 6.65 11.08
C THR A 78 16.29 7.19 12.41
N SER A 79 16.19 8.52 12.54
CA SER A 79 15.56 9.21 13.68
C SER A 79 14.12 9.62 13.40
N ASP A 80 13.54 9.14 12.31
CA ASP A 80 12.17 9.44 11.83
C ASP A 80 11.95 10.92 11.47
N ARG A 81 13.01 11.63 11.09
CA ARG A 81 12.92 13.01 10.61
C ARG A 81 12.86 13.03 9.08
N THR A 82 12.05 13.92 8.52
CA THR A 82 12.06 14.18 7.08
C THR A 82 13.33 14.96 6.71
N VAL A 83 14.21 14.34 5.93
CA VAL A 83 15.54 14.90 5.60
C VAL A 83 15.44 16.03 4.57
N TYR A 84 14.52 15.93 3.64
CA TYR A 84 14.33 16.88 2.56
C TYR A 84 13.27 17.93 2.91
N LYS A 85 13.52 19.17 2.57
CA LYS A 85 12.64 20.31 2.85
C LYS A 85 11.50 20.39 1.82
N VAL A 86 10.70 19.34 1.71
CA VAL A 86 9.65 19.20 0.68
C VAL A 86 8.49 20.20 0.80
N PHE A 87 8.39 20.90 1.93
CA PHE A 87 7.32 21.88 2.20
C PHE A 87 7.78 23.33 2.02
N GLU A 88 9.05 23.59 1.71
CA GLU A 88 9.56 24.93 1.48
C GLU A 88 9.39 25.30 0.00
N ALA A 89 8.78 26.47 -0.28
CA ALA A 89 8.42 26.91 -1.63
C ALA A 89 9.61 27.12 -2.58
N ASP A 90 10.79 27.43 -2.03
CA ASP A 90 11.98 27.83 -2.78
C ASP A 90 13.03 26.71 -2.95
N VAL A 91 12.76 25.52 -2.44
CA VAL A 91 13.70 24.40 -2.53
C VAL A 91 13.47 23.64 -3.83
N LYS A 92 14.45 23.76 -4.75
CA LYS A 92 14.55 22.80 -5.87
C LYS A 92 14.87 21.45 -5.28
N ASN A 93 13.86 20.57 -5.27
CA ASN A 93 14.02 19.21 -4.82
C ASN A 93 14.97 18.49 -5.78
N GLU A 94 16.07 17.97 -5.27
CA GLU A 94 17.03 17.21 -6.06
C GLU A 94 16.51 15.80 -6.42
N LEU A 95 15.32 15.44 -5.88
CA LEU A 95 14.66 14.15 -6.12
C LEU A 95 13.38 14.36 -6.93
N PRO A 96 13.41 14.13 -8.25
CA PRO A 96 12.21 14.20 -9.08
C PRO A 96 11.13 13.24 -8.59
N GLY A 97 9.88 13.72 -8.53
CA GLY A 97 8.72 12.96 -8.08
C GLY A 97 8.39 13.07 -6.58
N PHE A 98 9.23 13.80 -5.81
CA PHE A 98 8.99 14.03 -4.37
C PHE A 98 8.65 15.50 -4.06
N GLU A 99 8.47 16.31 -5.07
CA GLU A 99 8.14 17.72 -4.91
C GLU A 99 6.74 17.89 -4.29
N GLY A 100 6.64 18.80 -3.33
CA GLY A 100 5.36 19.20 -2.74
C GLY A 100 4.67 18.12 -1.91
N ALA A 101 5.41 17.15 -1.39
CA ALA A 101 4.83 16.06 -0.59
C ALA A 101 3.67 15.33 -1.28
N SER A 102 3.86 14.98 -2.56
CA SER A 102 2.88 14.26 -3.37
C SER A 102 2.51 12.90 -2.75
N ASN A 103 1.36 12.36 -3.15
CA ASN A 103 0.93 11.04 -2.73
C ASN A 103 1.63 9.96 -3.55
N VAL A 104 2.00 8.89 -2.86
CA VAL A 104 2.41 7.59 -3.44
C VAL A 104 1.28 6.61 -3.21
N MET A 105 0.96 5.80 -4.21
CA MET A 105 -0.02 4.73 -4.07
C MET A 105 0.66 3.43 -3.69
N LEU A 106 0.15 2.78 -2.67
CA LEU A 106 0.58 1.46 -2.22
C LEU A 106 -0.39 0.41 -2.73
N LEU A 107 0.09 -0.52 -3.55
CA LEU A 107 -0.70 -1.63 -4.06
C LEU A 107 -0.32 -2.93 -3.32
N PRO A 108 -1.27 -3.57 -2.60
CA PRO A 108 -0.98 -4.81 -1.89
C PRO A 108 -0.66 -5.97 -2.84
N ASP A 109 0.36 -6.76 -2.48
CA ASP A 109 0.71 -8.00 -3.18
C ASP A 109 -0.01 -9.19 -2.51
N PRO A 110 -1.02 -9.80 -3.16
CA PRO A 110 -1.78 -10.90 -2.58
C PRO A 110 -0.94 -12.14 -2.28
N ALA A 111 0.17 -12.36 -2.98
CA ALA A 111 1.05 -13.50 -2.75
C ALA A 111 1.76 -13.44 -1.39
N THR A 112 1.85 -12.25 -0.80
CA THR A 112 2.52 -12.03 0.51
C THR A 112 1.59 -12.19 1.72
N PHE A 113 0.31 -12.50 1.51
CA PHE A 113 -0.68 -12.56 2.59
C PHE A 113 -0.30 -13.56 3.67
N LYS A 114 -0.37 -13.10 4.92
CA LYS A 114 -0.18 -13.91 6.13
C LYS A 114 -1.24 -13.58 7.17
N ILE A 115 -1.65 -14.59 7.94
CA ILE A 115 -2.41 -14.39 9.18
C ILE A 115 -1.38 -14.32 10.30
N LEU A 116 -1.42 -13.25 11.11
CA LEU A 116 -0.44 -13.02 12.17
C LEU A 116 -0.75 -13.87 13.39
N PRO A 117 0.14 -14.79 13.82
CA PRO A 117 -0.12 -15.67 14.97
C PRO A 117 -0.06 -14.94 16.32
N TRP A 118 0.56 -13.75 16.36
CA TRP A 118 0.70 -12.93 17.58
C TRP A 118 -0.30 -11.77 17.65
N ALA A 119 -1.13 -11.57 16.65
CA ALA A 119 -2.12 -10.50 16.61
C ALA A 119 -3.48 -11.09 16.26
N GLU A 120 -4.37 -11.09 17.24
CA GLU A 120 -5.71 -11.68 17.08
C GLU A 120 -6.45 -11.06 15.90
N LYS A 121 -7.11 -11.90 15.09
CA LYS A 121 -7.94 -11.52 13.94
C LYS A 121 -7.26 -10.56 12.94
N THR A 122 -5.94 -10.65 12.82
CA THR A 122 -5.15 -9.72 12.02
C THR A 122 -4.42 -10.42 10.89
N GLY A 123 -4.66 -9.94 9.65
CA GLY A 123 -3.89 -10.28 8.47
C GLY A 123 -2.74 -9.31 8.23
N TRP A 124 -1.84 -9.66 7.31
CA TRP A 124 -0.69 -8.86 6.92
C TRP A 124 -0.41 -9.02 5.42
N LEU A 125 -0.11 -7.92 4.75
CA LEU A 125 0.24 -7.85 3.33
C LEU A 125 1.38 -6.89 3.10
N LEU A 126 2.34 -7.27 2.27
CA LEU A 126 3.33 -6.37 1.75
C LEU A 126 2.75 -5.57 0.57
N CYS A 127 3.06 -4.27 0.51
CA CYS A 127 2.60 -3.37 -0.53
C CYS A 127 3.76 -2.87 -1.36
N GLN A 128 3.53 -2.72 -2.67
CA GLN A 128 4.45 -2.10 -3.60
C GLN A 128 4.11 -0.63 -3.76
N PRO A 129 5.06 0.31 -3.55
CA PRO A 129 4.85 1.72 -3.81
C PRO A 129 4.89 2.03 -5.31
N TRP A 130 3.97 2.89 -5.74
CA TRP A 130 3.86 3.42 -7.11
C TRP A 130 3.87 4.95 -7.05
N PHE A 131 4.83 5.53 -7.75
CA PHE A 131 5.08 6.98 -7.80
C PHE A 131 4.42 7.64 -9.01
#